data_37961cb27bdcd7c2a15ce1f06a4acd0b
#
_entry.id   37961cb27bdcd7c2a15ce1f06a4acd0b
#
_cell.length_a   1.000
_cell.length_b   1.000
_cell.length_c   1.000
_cell.angle_alpha   90.00
_cell.angle_beta   90.00
_cell.angle_gamma   90.00
#
_symmetry.space_group_name_H-M   'P 1'
#
loop_
_entity.id
_entity.type
_entity.pdbx_description
1 polymer ?
#
loop_
_entity_poly.entity_id
_entity_poly.type
_entity_poly.pdbx_seq_one_letter_code
_entity_poly.pdbx_strand_id
1 'polypeptide(L)'
;VMFGLGGIFTEALKDVAFAVAPVSEGDAYELMDEIDAKVLLGSFRGEPAVDRAALAKIIMAVGQMAEDHPEIREIDVNPLLVDGETPVAVDALIAVGEPVIVSTRPPADISRLNSLVAPGDVAVVGASADTGKWGGMITANLILGGYPGPIYLVNPKGGEILGLPVYPSITDLP
;
A
#
# COMPACT_ATOMS: atom_id res chain seq x y z
N VAL A 1 -9.03 3.81 -9.31
CA VAL A 1 -9.56 5.12 -9.74
C VAL A 1 -8.40 5.96 -10.23
N MET A 2 -8.58 6.63 -11.34
CA MET A 2 -7.64 7.61 -11.90
C MET A 2 -8.27 8.99 -11.80
N PHE A 3 -7.51 9.98 -11.40
CA PHE A 3 -7.93 11.38 -11.31
C PHE A 3 -6.89 12.28 -11.98
N GLY A 4 -7.34 13.30 -12.71
CA GLY A 4 -6.47 14.26 -13.35
C GLY A 4 -7.23 15.39 -14.03
N LEU A 5 -6.49 16.36 -14.57
CA LEU A 5 -7.05 17.40 -15.43
C LEU A 5 -7.63 16.79 -16.71
N GLY A 6 -8.90 17.02 -16.98
CA GLY A 6 -9.54 16.56 -18.20
C GLY A 6 -9.06 17.28 -19.48
N GLY A 7 -9.56 16.81 -20.62
CA GLY A 7 -9.33 17.40 -21.93
C GLY A 7 -7.98 17.05 -22.57
N ILE A 8 -7.65 17.77 -23.65
CA ILE A 8 -6.43 17.54 -24.46
C ILE A 8 -5.12 17.66 -23.67
N PHE A 9 -5.14 18.29 -22.50
CA PHE A 9 -3.96 18.45 -21.66
C PHE A 9 -3.58 17.18 -20.92
N THR A 10 -4.54 16.31 -20.57
CA THR A 10 -4.28 15.04 -19.88
C THR A 10 -3.42 14.12 -20.74
N GLU A 11 -3.71 14.04 -22.05
CA GLU A 11 -2.93 13.22 -22.99
C GLU A 11 -1.50 13.77 -23.19
N ALA A 12 -1.36 15.10 -23.19
CA ALA A 12 -0.09 15.77 -23.44
C ALA A 12 0.83 15.81 -22.20
N LEU A 13 0.26 16.04 -21.01
CA LEU A 13 1.03 16.27 -19.78
C LEU A 13 1.12 15.03 -18.91
N LYS A 14 0.23 14.03 -19.10
CA LYS A 14 0.11 12.82 -18.27
C LYS A 14 -0.01 13.13 -16.77
N ASP A 15 -0.65 14.27 -16.46
CA ASP A 15 -0.85 14.72 -15.08
C ASP A 15 -2.06 14.00 -14.49
N VAL A 16 -1.81 12.80 -14.00
CA VAL A 16 -2.82 11.91 -13.43
C VAL A 16 -2.28 11.22 -12.18
N ALA A 17 -3.16 11.03 -11.20
CA ALA A 17 -2.91 10.27 -9.99
C ALA A 17 -3.80 9.02 -9.96
N PHE A 18 -3.37 7.98 -9.22
CA PHE A 18 -4.05 6.68 -9.18
C PHE A 18 -4.27 6.22 -7.74
N ALA A 19 -5.47 5.70 -7.47
CA ALA A 19 -5.76 4.96 -6.24
C ALA A 19 -6.47 3.63 -6.56
N VAL A 20 -6.25 2.64 -5.72
CA VAL A 20 -6.93 1.34 -5.80
C VAL A 20 -8.28 1.46 -5.07
N ALA A 21 -9.37 0.99 -5.70
CA ALA A 21 -10.66 0.89 -5.02
C ALA A 21 -10.62 -0.22 -3.94
N PRO A 22 -11.38 -0.09 -2.85
CA PRO A 22 -12.22 1.06 -2.49
C PRO A 22 -11.39 2.29 -2.10
N VAL A 23 -11.85 3.47 -2.51
CA VAL A 23 -11.16 4.74 -2.26
C VAL A 23 -11.72 5.38 -1.00
N SER A 24 -10.88 5.61 0.00
CA SER A 24 -11.24 6.35 1.21
C SER A 24 -11.26 7.86 0.96
N GLU A 25 -11.82 8.61 1.92
CA GLU A 25 -11.78 10.08 1.86
C GLU A 25 -10.33 10.61 1.83
N GLY A 26 -9.43 10.00 2.61
CA GLY A 26 -8.01 10.33 2.61
C GLY A 26 -7.36 10.11 1.24
N ASP A 27 -7.60 8.95 0.62
CA ASP A 27 -7.08 8.65 -0.71
C ASP A 27 -7.60 9.64 -1.76
N ALA A 28 -8.87 10.06 -1.65
CA ALA A 28 -9.44 11.05 -2.57
C ALA A 28 -8.76 12.42 -2.44
N TYR A 29 -8.41 12.84 -1.22
CA TYR A 29 -7.63 14.07 -1.03
C TYR A 29 -6.19 13.91 -1.52
N GLU A 30 -5.55 12.76 -1.30
CA GLU A 30 -4.21 12.48 -1.82
C GLU A 30 -4.18 12.55 -3.34
N LEU A 31 -5.15 11.95 -4.05
CA LEU A 31 -5.27 12.05 -5.50
C LEU A 31 -5.31 13.50 -5.99
N MET A 32 -6.07 14.36 -5.30
CA MET A 32 -6.16 15.78 -5.65
C MET A 32 -4.85 16.54 -5.36
N ASP A 33 -4.05 16.09 -4.41
CA ASP A 33 -2.79 16.74 -4.04
C ASP A 33 -1.59 16.20 -4.82
N GLU A 34 -1.72 15.02 -5.44
CA GLU A 34 -0.65 14.37 -6.20
C GLU A 34 -0.50 14.95 -7.61
N ILE A 35 -1.60 15.40 -8.24
CA ILE A 35 -1.52 16.00 -9.57
C ILE A 35 -0.75 17.33 -9.55
N ASP A 36 0.06 17.58 -10.57
CA ASP A 36 0.82 18.83 -10.73
C ASP A 36 -0.10 20.04 -10.85
N ALA A 37 -1.22 19.85 -11.51
CA ALA A 37 -2.22 20.89 -11.76
C ALA A 37 -3.13 21.21 -10.57
N LYS A 38 -2.88 20.67 -9.37
CA LYS A 38 -3.67 20.95 -8.14
C LYS A 38 -3.88 22.43 -7.84
N VAL A 39 -3.00 23.30 -8.31
CA VAL A 39 -3.16 24.75 -8.18
C VAL A 39 -4.47 25.25 -8.81
N LEU A 40 -5.00 24.55 -9.82
CA LEU A 40 -6.26 24.87 -10.48
C LEU A 40 -7.49 24.46 -9.66
N LEU A 41 -7.33 23.63 -8.65
CA LEU A 41 -8.37 23.33 -7.67
C LEU A 41 -8.53 24.45 -6.62
N GLY A 42 -7.58 25.35 -6.53
CA GLY A 42 -7.64 26.56 -5.72
C GLY A 42 -8.31 27.73 -6.43
N SER A 43 -8.40 28.88 -5.75
CA SER A 43 -8.89 30.10 -6.39
C SER A 43 -7.95 30.51 -7.52
N PHE A 44 -8.46 30.66 -8.72
CA PHE A 44 -7.67 30.97 -9.92
C PHE A 44 -8.38 31.96 -10.85
N ARG A 45 -7.69 33.02 -11.25
CA ARG A 45 -8.17 34.07 -12.17
C ARG A 45 -9.52 34.70 -11.79
N GLY A 46 -9.85 34.76 -10.50
CA GLY A 46 -11.11 35.33 -10.00
C GLY A 46 -12.23 34.31 -9.81
N GLU A 47 -12.01 33.07 -10.23
CA GLU A 47 -12.91 31.97 -9.90
C GLU A 47 -12.67 31.46 -8.48
N PRO A 48 -13.72 31.03 -7.74
CA PRO A 48 -13.57 30.46 -6.42
C PRO A 48 -12.81 29.12 -6.45
N ALA A 49 -12.30 28.69 -5.31
CA ALA A 49 -11.73 27.37 -5.16
C ALA A 49 -12.82 26.30 -5.32
N VAL A 50 -12.42 25.15 -5.87
CA VAL A 50 -13.28 23.96 -5.98
C VAL A 50 -13.68 23.47 -4.57
N ASP A 51 -14.93 23.08 -4.37
CA ASP A 51 -15.33 22.31 -3.21
C ASP A 51 -14.69 20.92 -3.25
N ARG A 52 -13.51 20.81 -2.63
CA ARG A 52 -12.72 19.57 -2.57
C ARG A 52 -13.47 18.44 -1.85
N ALA A 53 -14.36 18.76 -0.90
CA ALA A 53 -15.16 17.76 -0.21
C ALA A 53 -16.24 17.17 -1.15
N ALA A 54 -16.87 18.02 -1.98
CA ALA A 54 -17.79 17.55 -3.02
C ALA A 54 -17.05 16.71 -4.06
N LEU A 55 -15.85 17.11 -4.48
CA LEU A 55 -15.03 16.35 -5.42
C LEU A 55 -14.59 15.00 -4.85
N ALA A 56 -14.17 14.97 -3.58
CA ALA A 56 -13.81 13.72 -2.88
C ALA A 56 -14.98 12.74 -2.87
N LYS A 57 -16.21 13.21 -2.60
CA LYS A 57 -17.41 12.36 -2.65
C LYS A 57 -17.65 11.74 -4.03
N ILE A 58 -17.39 12.47 -5.10
CA ILE A 58 -17.52 11.95 -6.47
C ILE A 58 -16.46 10.87 -6.72
N ILE A 59 -15.21 11.12 -6.37
CA ILE A 59 -14.11 10.14 -6.52
C ILE A 59 -14.42 8.85 -5.75
N MET A 60 -14.86 8.97 -4.49
CA MET A 60 -15.27 7.83 -3.66
C MET A 60 -16.45 7.08 -4.28
N ALA A 61 -17.47 7.80 -4.78
CA ALA A 61 -18.65 7.19 -5.38
C ALA A 61 -18.30 6.39 -6.65
N VAL A 62 -17.38 6.85 -7.47
CA VAL A 62 -16.88 6.10 -8.65
C VAL A 62 -16.16 4.83 -8.20
N GLY A 63 -15.31 4.92 -7.16
CA GLY A 63 -14.66 3.75 -6.58
C GLY A 63 -15.65 2.73 -6.01
N GLN A 64 -16.65 3.20 -5.27
CA GLN A 64 -17.69 2.36 -4.67
C GLN A 64 -18.56 1.69 -5.75
N MET A 65 -18.91 2.41 -6.81
CA MET A 65 -19.68 1.85 -7.93
C MET A 65 -18.94 0.68 -8.59
N ALA A 66 -17.63 0.78 -8.74
CA ALA A 66 -16.81 -0.30 -9.29
C ALA A 66 -16.76 -1.54 -8.37
N GLU A 67 -16.81 -1.36 -7.05
CA GLU A 67 -16.88 -2.45 -6.07
C GLU A 67 -18.25 -3.13 -6.02
N ASP A 68 -19.32 -2.33 -6.07
CA ASP A 68 -20.69 -2.84 -5.95
C ASP A 68 -21.17 -3.54 -7.23
N HIS A 69 -20.53 -3.25 -8.37
CA HIS A 69 -20.94 -3.71 -9.69
C HIS A 69 -19.80 -4.44 -10.43
N PRO A 70 -19.56 -5.74 -10.13
CA PRO A 70 -18.46 -6.49 -10.72
C PRO A 70 -18.58 -6.70 -12.25
N GLU A 71 -19.73 -6.41 -12.82
CA GLU A 71 -19.96 -6.37 -14.28
C GLU A 71 -19.38 -5.11 -14.94
N ILE A 72 -19.09 -4.05 -14.18
CA ILE A 72 -18.49 -2.84 -14.72
C ILE A 72 -17.00 -3.08 -15.04
N ARG A 73 -16.60 -2.73 -16.25
CA ARG A 73 -15.22 -2.84 -16.75
C ARG A 73 -14.51 -1.52 -16.74
N GLU A 74 -15.25 -0.46 -17.01
CA GLU A 74 -14.72 0.88 -17.13
C GLU A 74 -15.79 1.90 -16.76
N ILE A 75 -15.39 2.93 -16.06
CA ILE A 75 -16.18 4.12 -15.78
C ILE A 75 -15.31 5.30 -16.21
N ASP A 76 -15.76 6.06 -17.21
CA ASP A 76 -15.14 7.32 -17.61
C ASP A 76 -16.12 8.46 -17.33
N VAL A 77 -15.71 9.42 -16.50
CA VAL A 77 -16.45 10.64 -16.18
C VAL A 77 -15.64 11.81 -16.74
N ASN A 78 -15.97 12.24 -17.95
CA ASN A 78 -15.14 13.20 -18.65
C ASN A 78 -15.98 14.03 -19.66
N PRO A 79 -16.09 15.36 -19.47
CA PRO A 79 -15.46 16.13 -18.40
C PRO A 79 -16.28 16.20 -17.10
N LEU A 80 -15.56 16.35 -16.00
CA LEU A 80 -16.12 16.85 -14.75
C LEU A 80 -15.87 18.36 -14.71
N LEU A 81 -16.90 19.15 -14.94
CA LEU A 81 -16.80 20.61 -14.92
C LEU A 81 -17.01 21.15 -13.51
N VAL A 82 -16.24 22.15 -13.20
CA VAL A 82 -16.45 22.93 -11.98
C VAL A 82 -16.94 24.31 -12.41
N ASP A 83 -18.23 24.55 -12.20
CA ASP A 83 -18.85 25.85 -12.37
C ASP A 83 -19.12 26.44 -11.00
N GLY A 84 -18.27 27.36 -10.57
CA GLY A 84 -18.22 27.83 -9.17
C GLY A 84 -17.60 26.77 -8.25
N GLU A 85 -18.23 26.51 -7.10
CA GLU A 85 -17.70 25.59 -6.09
C GLU A 85 -18.08 24.12 -6.34
N THR A 86 -19.19 23.86 -7.01
CA THR A 86 -19.77 22.50 -7.11
C THR A 86 -19.32 21.79 -8.39
N PRO A 87 -18.65 20.64 -8.29
CA PRO A 87 -18.30 19.82 -9.46
C PRO A 87 -19.56 19.19 -10.09
N VAL A 88 -19.63 19.22 -11.45
CA VAL A 88 -20.74 18.64 -12.22
C VAL A 88 -20.19 17.70 -13.30
N ALA A 89 -20.59 16.44 -13.25
CA ALA A 89 -20.32 15.50 -14.33
C ALA A 89 -21.20 15.84 -15.54
N VAL A 90 -20.57 16.14 -16.68
CA VAL A 90 -21.27 16.54 -17.92
C VAL A 90 -21.50 15.32 -18.80
N ASP A 91 -20.55 14.42 -18.82
CA ASP A 91 -20.62 13.17 -19.58
C ASP A 91 -20.05 12.01 -18.77
N ALA A 92 -20.63 10.83 -18.96
CA ALA A 92 -20.15 9.60 -18.34
C ALA A 92 -20.37 8.40 -19.25
N LEU A 93 -19.36 7.58 -19.39
CA LEU A 93 -19.41 6.31 -20.11
C LEU A 93 -19.18 5.18 -19.12
N ILE A 94 -20.04 4.17 -19.14
CA ILE A 94 -19.87 2.94 -18.36
C ILE A 94 -19.87 1.75 -19.31
N ALA A 95 -18.74 1.05 -19.37
CA ALA A 95 -18.63 -0.21 -20.10
C ALA A 95 -18.90 -1.38 -19.17
N VAL A 96 -19.78 -2.28 -19.58
CA VAL A 96 -20.14 -3.49 -18.82
C VAL A 96 -19.72 -4.76 -19.56
N GLY A 97 -19.45 -5.82 -18.83
CA GLY A 97 -19.05 -7.11 -19.38
C GLY A 97 -19.32 -8.26 -18.40
N GLU A 98 -18.82 -9.45 -18.72
CA GLU A 98 -18.93 -10.57 -17.81
C GLU A 98 -18.29 -10.23 -16.46
N PRO A 99 -18.93 -10.51 -15.32
CA PRO A 99 -18.38 -10.22 -14.01
C PRO A 99 -16.98 -10.82 -13.82
N VAL A 100 -16.03 -10.04 -13.28
CA VAL A 100 -14.75 -10.60 -12.86
C VAL A 100 -14.97 -11.34 -11.57
N ILE A 101 -14.96 -12.68 -11.63
CA ILE A 101 -14.95 -13.49 -10.43
C ILE A 101 -13.57 -13.32 -9.78
N VAL A 102 -13.47 -12.38 -8.88
CA VAL A 102 -12.28 -12.28 -8.01
C VAL A 102 -12.35 -13.50 -7.09
N SER A 103 -11.45 -14.46 -7.29
CA SER A 103 -11.27 -15.57 -6.37
C SER A 103 -11.01 -14.98 -4.98
N THR A 104 -11.98 -15.10 -4.09
CA THR A 104 -11.80 -14.67 -2.70
C THR A 104 -10.69 -15.52 -2.10
N ARG A 105 -9.52 -14.93 -1.92
CA ARG A 105 -8.46 -15.58 -1.14
C ARG A 105 -9.02 -15.83 0.25
N PRO A 106 -8.90 -17.07 0.79
CA PRO A 106 -9.35 -17.31 2.16
C PRO A 106 -8.68 -16.31 3.10
N PRO A 107 -9.36 -15.86 4.16
CA PRO A 107 -8.77 -14.93 5.12
C PRO A 107 -7.39 -15.41 5.54
N ALA A 108 -6.39 -14.54 5.48
CA ALA A 108 -5.06 -14.89 5.93
C ALA A 108 -5.12 -15.21 7.43
N ASP A 109 -4.44 -16.28 7.83
CA ASP A 109 -4.25 -16.59 9.25
C ASP A 109 -3.29 -15.55 9.85
N ILE A 110 -3.88 -14.45 10.31
CA ILE A 110 -3.13 -13.33 10.91
C ILE A 110 -2.46 -13.73 12.24
N SER A 111 -2.86 -14.86 12.85
CA SER A 111 -2.22 -15.32 14.08
C SER A 111 -0.73 -15.62 13.87
N ARG A 112 -0.35 -16.03 12.65
CA ARG A 112 1.04 -16.24 12.26
C ARG A 112 1.85 -14.96 12.08
N LEU A 113 1.19 -13.81 11.87
CA LEU A 113 1.87 -12.52 11.77
C LEU A 113 2.41 -12.05 13.12
N ASN A 114 1.80 -12.48 14.22
CA ASN A 114 2.29 -12.14 15.55
C ASN A 114 3.75 -12.60 15.76
N SER A 115 4.14 -13.75 15.22
CA SER A 115 5.51 -14.25 15.31
C SER A 115 6.54 -13.42 14.52
N LEU A 116 6.10 -12.59 13.57
CA LEU A 116 6.97 -11.64 12.86
C LEU A 116 7.21 -10.35 13.64
N VAL A 117 6.22 -9.91 14.43
CA VAL A 117 6.27 -8.63 15.16
C VAL A 117 6.73 -8.84 16.60
N ALA A 118 6.30 -9.93 17.23
CA ALA A 118 6.63 -10.29 18.60
C ALA A 118 6.95 -11.80 18.68
N PRO A 119 8.10 -12.22 18.13
CA PRO A 119 8.50 -13.64 18.17
C PRO A 119 8.76 -14.09 19.61
N GLY A 120 8.38 -15.33 19.94
CA GLY A 120 8.69 -15.95 21.22
C GLY A 120 10.14 -16.44 21.29
N ASP A 121 10.63 -16.94 20.15
CA ASP A 121 11.99 -17.43 19.95
C ASP A 121 12.50 -17.04 18.56
N VAL A 122 13.81 -17.01 18.40
CA VAL A 122 14.46 -16.57 17.15
C VAL A 122 15.56 -17.54 16.74
N ALA A 123 15.57 -17.93 15.48
CA ALA A 123 16.67 -18.66 14.88
C ALA A 123 17.49 -17.76 13.94
N VAL A 124 18.80 -17.63 14.18
CA VAL A 124 19.73 -16.90 13.31
C VAL A 124 20.41 -17.89 12.38
N VAL A 125 19.92 -17.97 11.15
CA VAL A 125 20.52 -18.84 10.12
C VAL A 125 21.71 -18.10 9.46
N GLY A 126 22.86 -18.75 9.46
CA GLY A 126 24.12 -18.14 9.05
C GLY A 126 24.82 -17.37 10.18
N ALA A 127 24.55 -17.76 11.45
CA ALA A 127 25.21 -17.18 12.62
C ALA A 127 26.75 -17.23 12.47
N SER A 128 27.45 -16.24 12.98
CA SER A 128 28.90 -16.11 12.90
C SER A 128 29.48 -15.50 14.17
N ALA A 129 30.67 -15.97 14.57
CA ALA A 129 31.45 -15.31 15.61
C ALA A 129 32.08 -13.98 15.15
N ASP A 130 32.18 -13.77 13.84
CA ASP A 130 32.73 -12.56 13.23
C ASP A 130 31.65 -11.48 13.16
N THR A 131 31.77 -10.48 14.03
CA THR A 131 30.84 -9.33 14.10
C THR A 131 30.90 -8.40 12.90
N GLY A 132 31.87 -8.54 12.01
CA GLY A 132 31.92 -7.86 10.72
C GLY A 132 30.96 -8.47 9.69
N LYS A 133 30.39 -9.64 9.97
CA LYS A 133 29.41 -10.30 9.14
C LYS A 133 28.00 -10.11 9.67
N TRP A 134 27.02 -10.09 8.78
CA TRP A 134 25.60 -9.92 9.14
C TRP A 134 25.14 -10.90 10.23
N GLY A 135 25.47 -12.19 10.08
CA GLY A 135 25.09 -13.20 11.08
C GLY A 135 25.72 -12.97 12.46
N GLY A 136 26.93 -12.43 12.52
CA GLY A 136 27.59 -12.08 13.78
C GLY A 136 27.00 -10.81 14.40
N MET A 137 26.75 -9.79 13.58
CA MET A 137 26.16 -8.54 14.02
C MET A 137 24.73 -8.75 14.56
N ILE A 138 23.91 -9.51 13.85
CA ILE A 138 22.53 -9.83 14.29
C ILE A 138 22.57 -10.61 15.59
N THR A 139 23.42 -11.64 15.70
CA THR A 139 23.56 -12.43 16.92
C THR A 139 23.98 -11.55 18.11
N ALA A 140 25.00 -10.72 17.93
CA ALA A 140 25.46 -9.81 18.98
C ALA A 140 24.37 -8.81 19.40
N ASN A 141 23.65 -8.24 18.46
CA ASN A 141 22.58 -7.28 18.75
C ASN A 141 21.40 -7.92 19.50
N LEU A 142 21.02 -9.16 19.18
CA LEU A 142 19.97 -9.86 19.92
C LEU A 142 20.39 -10.11 21.39
N ILE A 143 21.63 -10.56 21.60
CA ILE A 143 22.15 -10.86 22.95
C ILE A 143 22.35 -9.56 23.73
N LEU A 144 23.03 -8.57 23.18
CA LEU A 144 23.32 -7.30 23.84
C LEU A 144 22.06 -6.45 24.05
N GLY A 145 21.10 -6.56 23.14
CA GLY A 145 19.79 -5.91 23.23
C GLY A 145 18.86 -6.56 24.26
N GLY A 146 19.29 -7.68 24.89
CA GLY A 146 18.50 -8.36 25.92
C GLY A 146 17.22 -8.99 25.36
N TYR A 147 17.30 -9.63 24.19
CA TYR A 147 16.15 -10.34 23.66
C TYR A 147 15.60 -11.35 24.67
N PRO A 148 14.32 -11.30 25.05
CA PRO A 148 13.80 -12.03 26.19
C PRO A 148 13.57 -13.54 25.95
N GLY A 149 13.52 -13.96 24.69
CA GLY A 149 13.25 -15.34 24.29
C GLY A 149 14.52 -16.16 24.01
N PRO A 150 14.37 -17.44 23.70
CA PRO A 150 15.45 -18.28 23.21
C PRO A 150 16.05 -17.77 21.90
N ILE A 151 17.38 -17.80 21.79
CA ILE A 151 18.11 -17.48 20.56
C ILE A 151 18.81 -18.74 20.09
N TYR A 152 18.43 -19.27 18.95
CA TYR A 152 19.03 -20.44 18.31
C TYR A 152 19.96 -20.02 17.20
N LEU A 153 21.19 -20.50 17.22
CA LEU A 153 22.19 -20.18 16.21
C LEU A 153 22.35 -21.35 15.25
N VAL A 154 22.25 -21.09 13.95
CA VAL A 154 22.36 -22.13 12.92
C VAL A 154 23.49 -21.80 11.97
N ASN A 155 24.45 -22.71 11.86
CA ASN A 155 25.54 -22.67 10.87
C ASN A 155 26.08 -24.09 10.64
N PRO A 156 26.31 -24.54 9.37
CA PRO A 156 26.83 -25.89 9.09
C PRO A 156 28.14 -26.24 9.79
N LYS A 157 28.90 -25.25 10.24
CA LYS A 157 30.16 -25.46 10.96
C LYS A 157 29.96 -25.93 12.43
N GLY A 158 28.75 -25.75 12.95
CA GLY A 158 28.47 -26.03 14.37
C GLY A 158 29.33 -25.20 15.33
N GLY A 159 29.50 -25.71 16.54
CA GLY A 159 30.36 -25.10 17.58
C GLY A 159 29.58 -24.23 18.55
N GLU A 160 30.20 -23.15 19.00
CA GLU A 160 29.66 -22.22 19.98
C GLU A 160 29.97 -20.77 19.58
N ILE A 161 29.03 -19.87 19.77
CA ILE A 161 29.18 -18.43 19.50
C ILE A 161 28.58 -17.67 20.69
N LEU A 162 29.37 -16.84 21.37
CA LEU A 162 28.94 -16.00 22.48
C LEU A 162 28.25 -16.80 23.61
N GLY A 163 28.70 -18.04 23.88
CA GLY A 163 28.14 -18.92 24.90
C GLY A 163 26.88 -19.66 24.47
N LEU A 164 26.44 -19.55 23.24
CA LEU A 164 25.28 -20.27 22.71
C LEU A 164 25.72 -21.38 21.74
N PRO A 165 25.09 -22.56 21.78
CA PRO A 165 25.39 -23.65 20.86
C PRO A 165 24.96 -23.29 19.44
N VAL A 166 25.75 -23.74 18.46
CA VAL A 166 25.45 -23.57 17.03
C VAL A 166 25.01 -24.91 16.45
N TYR A 167 23.79 -24.96 15.97
CA TYR A 167 23.20 -26.14 15.34
C TYR A 167 23.59 -26.21 13.83
N PRO A 168 23.97 -27.38 13.32
CA PRO A 168 24.35 -27.52 11.91
C PRO A 168 23.20 -27.21 10.93
N SER A 169 21.96 -27.53 11.31
CA SER A 169 20.76 -27.34 10.50
C SER A 169 19.61 -26.79 11.34
N ILE A 170 18.67 -26.12 10.68
CA ILE A 170 17.42 -25.69 11.30
C ILE A 170 16.54 -26.86 11.76
N THR A 171 16.72 -28.04 11.16
CA THR A 171 16.02 -29.27 11.56
C THR A 171 16.56 -29.88 12.86
N ASP A 172 17.71 -29.41 13.31
CA ASP A 172 18.35 -29.90 14.56
C ASP A 172 17.98 -29.03 15.78
N LEU A 173 17.17 -27.99 15.57
CA LEU A 173 16.68 -27.14 16.65
C LEU A 173 15.71 -27.91 17.57
N PRO A 174 15.70 -27.62 18.88
CA PRO A 174 14.82 -28.26 19.84
C PRO A 174 13.33 -27.92 19.65
#